data_31e150b76fd46fbf19454dc40146c888
#
_entry.id   31e150b76fd46fbf19454dc40146c888
#
_cell.length_a   1.000
_cell.length_b   1.000
_cell.length_c   1.000
_cell.angle_alpha   90.00
_cell.angle_beta   90.00
_cell.angle_gamma   90.00
#
_symmetry.space_group_name_H-M   'P 1'
#
loop_
_entity.id
_entity.type
_entity.pdbx_description
1 polymer ?
#
loop_
_entity_poly.entity_id
_entity_poly.type
_entity_poly.pdbx_seq_one_letter_code
_entity_poly.pdbx_strand_id
1 'polypeptide(L)'
;MTDEKQQAPRAPAHRGIYDAAVIGGGLVGSAIAYGLRRELDHVAVLDEGDVAYRASRGNFGLVWVQSKGMGLPRYGVWTMTSATGWSRLAAALLDETGVDVHLEQRGGLHALLSEAEVEARVKFMQTLLAQPGMSQYEWKLLDRAEVADLVPGIGPDVRGATWTPVDGIANPLKLLRALHTSFAQRVVDYLPRRPAQRVRQRDGVFEIDTPAGTVRAHKIVLASGLSNKELGAQVGLDVLVRPQRGQIVVLERTRRMLETPLSTLRQTDEGTWLIGDSQEEAGYADNQVGLPILGTLADRAVRTLPALREVRVVRSWAALRVMSKDGFPIYQQSETCPGAFVATCHSGVTLAAAHALNLAPMIAAGSLADDMAPFSTRRFHVQEA
;
A
#
# COMPACT_ATOMS: atom_id res chain seq x y z
N MET A 1 8.31 -0.30 -34.66
CA MET A 1 8.11 -1.71 -34.27
C MET A 1 9.49 -2.26 -33.98
N THR A 2 9.92 -2.15 -32.72
CA THR A 2 11.17 -2.71 -32.24
C THR A 2 10.83 -3.96 -31.45
N ASP A 3 11.34 -5.07 -31.95
CA ASP A 3 11.25 -6.42 -31.40
C ASP A 3 11.78 -6.41 -29.95
N GLU A 4 10.91 -6.26 -28.96
CA GLU A 4 11.24 -6.62 -27.59
C GLU A 4 11.36 -8.15 -27.53
N LYS A 5 12.59 -8.63 -27.71
CA LYS A 5 12.92 -10.02 -27.42
C LYS A 5 12.48 -10.29 -25.97
N GLN A 6 11.37 -11.03 -25.85
CA GLN A 6 10.92 -11.60 -24.59
C GLN A 6 12.07 -12.41 -24.00
N GLN A 7 12.81 -11.81 -23.08
CA GLN A 7 13.84 -12.55 -22.34
C GLN A 7 13.17 -13.70 -21.60
N ALA A 8 13.68 -14.90 -21.82
CA ALA A 8 13.25 -16.09 -21.10
C ALA A 8 13.35 -15.83 -19.57
N PRO A 9 12.46 -16.41 -18.74
CA PRO A 9 12.53 -16.24 -17.30
C PRO A 9 13.90 -16.70 -16.79
N ARG A 10 14.59 -15.79 -16.06
CA ARG A 10 15.89 -16.08 -15.46
C ARG A 10 15.74 -17.29 -14.55
N ALA A 11 16.62 -18.29 -14.70
CA ALA A 11 16.65 -19.42 -13.78
C ALA A 11 16.94 -18.92 -12.36
N PRO A 12 16.35 -19.52 -11.29
CA PRO A 12 16.67 -19.14 -9.94
C PRO A 12 18.16 -19.34 -9.68
N ALA A 13 18.80 -18.38 -8.98
CA ALA A 13 20.19 -18.47 -8.60
C ALA A 13 20.39 -19.59 -7.56
N HIS A 14 19.41 -19.74 -6.65
CA HIS A 14 19.38 -20.81 -5.67
C HIS A 14 18.56 -22.01 -6.17
N ARG A 15 19.17 -23.21 -6.12
CA ARG A 15 18.53 -24.47 -6.57
C ARG A 15 18.05 -25.36 -5.41
N GLY A 16 18.20 -24.90 -4.18
CA GLY A 16 17.84 -25.62 -2.97
C GLY A 16 16.47 -25.21 -2.40
N ILE A 17 16.34 -25.34 -1.08
CA ILE A 17 15.18 -24.90 -0.31
C ILE A 17 15.47 -23.47 0.19
N TYR A 18 14.59 -22.51 -0.11
CA TYR A 18 14.70 -21.15 0.39
C TYR A 18 14.37 -21.08 1.88
N ASP A 19 14.97 -20.14 2.59
CA ASP A 19 14.57 -19.84 3.98
C ASP A 19 13.15 -19.28 4.03
N ALA A 20 12.83 -18.42 3.05
CA ALA A 20 11.48 -17.89 2.87
C ALA A 20 11.15 -17.66 1.39
N ALA A 21 9.88 -17.89 1.02
CA ALA A 21 9.34 -17.51 -0.27
C ALA A 21 8.15 -16.54 -0.08
N VAL A 22 8.23 -15.38 -0.70
CA VAL A 22 7.15 -14.38 -0.73
C VAL A 22 6.35 -14.56 -2.01
N ILE A 23 5.06 -14.80 -1.90
CA ILE A 23 4.15 -14.98 -3.02
C ILE A 23 3.41 -13.66 -3.27
N GLY A 24 3.80 -12.98 -4.35
CA GLY A 24 3.36 -11.64 -4.74
C GLY A 24 4.47 -10.61 -4.66
N GLY A 25 4.93 -10.10 -5.80
CA GLY A 25 5.96 -9.07 -5.97
C GLY A 25 5.41 -7.64 -6.01
N GLY A 26 4.19 -7.41 -5.48
CA GLY A 26 3.63 -6.08 -5.29
C GLY A 26 4.29 -5.33 -4.12
N LEU A 27 3.78 -4.13 -3.78
CA LEU A 27 4.37 -3.28 -2.73
C LEU A 27 4.47 -3.98 -1.38
N VAL A 28 3.44 -4.72 -0.97
CA VAL A 28 3.43 -5.44 0.32
C VAL A 28 4.49 -6.52 0.34
N GLY A 29 4.45 -7.44 -0.63
CA GLY A 29 5.40 -8.56 -0.68
C GLY A 29 6.83 -8.10 -0.92
N SER A 30 7.04 -7.10 -1.78
CA SER A 30 8.37 -6.56 -2.05
C SER A 30 8.97 -5.85 -0.83
N ALA A 31 8.17 -5.12 -0.05
CA ALA A 31 8.64 -4.50 1.19
C ALA A 31 9.01 -5.56 2.24
N ILE A 32 8.20 -6.63 2.38
CA ILE A 32 8.51 -7.75 3.27
C ILE A 32 9.79 -8.46 2.81
N ALA A 33 9.91 -8.79 1.53
CA ALA A 33 11.11 -9.43 0.99
C ALA A 33 12.37 -8.58 1.18
N TYR A 34 12.25 -7.26 1.03
CA TYR A 34 13.31 -6.31 1.33
C TYR A 34 13.78 -6.39 2.79
N GLY A 35 12.87 -6.56 3.74
CA GLY A 35 13.21 -6.76 5.14
C GLY A 35 13.80 -8.15 5.39
N LEU A 36 13.17 -9.22 4.87
CA LEU A 36 13.59 -10.62 5.08
C LEU A 36 15.03 -10.88 4.64
N ARG A 37 15.50 -10.29 3.54
CA ARG A 37 16.87 -10.46 3.05
C ARG A 37 17.96 -9.92 3.99
N ARG A 38 17.60 -9.22 5.06
CA ARG A 38 18.50 -8.74 6.12
C ARG A 38 18.63 -9.74 7.26
N GLU A 39 17.68 -10.66 7.34
CA GLU A 39 17.51 -11.64 8.40
C GLU A 39 17.79 -13.07 7.91
N LEU A 40 17.69 -13.32 6.60
CA LEU A 40 17.75 -14.63 5.97
C LEU A 40 18.69 -14.60 4.77
N ASP A 41 19.34 -15.76 4.48
CA ASP A 41 20.33 -15.88 3.42
C ASP A 41 19.71 -16.09 2.03
N HIS A 42 18.60 -16.86 1.96
CA HIS A 42 17.97 -17.25 0.70
C HIS A 42 16.48 -16.92 0.71
N VAL A 43 16.10 -15.84 0.02
CA VAL A 43 14.72 -15.40 -0.13
C VAL A 43 14.30 -15.45 -1.59
N ALA A 44 13.15 -16.05 -1.88
CA ALA A 44 12.51 -15.97 -3.19
C ALA A 44 11.31 -15.03 -3.17
N VAL A 45 11.07 -14.34 -4.28
CA VAL A 45 9.82 -13.60 -4.55
C VAL A 45 9.22 -14.14 -5.83
N LEU A 46 8.06 -14.77 -5.71
CA LEU A 46 7.29 -15.25 -6.85
C LEU A 46 6.24 -14.21 -7.23
N ASP A 47 6.14 -13.91 -8.51
CA ASP A 47 5.12 -12.98 -9.01
C ASP A 47 4.53 -13.47 -10.33
N GLU A 48 3.24 -13.21 -10.55
CA GLU A 48 2.55 -13.59 -11.78
C GLU A 48 3.02 -12.78 -13.01
N GLY A 49 3.70 -11.68 -12.77
CA GLY A 49 4.27 -10.83 -13.79
C GLY A 49 3.78 -9.40 -13.72
N ASP A 50 4.29 -8.60 -14.64
CA ASP A 50 4.01 -7.19 -14.75
C ASP A 50 2.65 -6.94 -15.42
N VAL A 51 1.60 -6.96 -14.61
CA VAL A 51 0.25 -6.63 -15.06
C VAL A 51 -0.05 -5.19 -14.71
N ALA A 52 -0.29 -4.35 -15.72
CA ALA A 52 -0.76 -2.99 -15.53
C ALA A 52 -2.08 -2.98 -14.72
N TYR A 53 -2.31 -1.91 -13.97
CA TYR A 53 -3.53 -1.68 -13.17
C TYR A 53 -3.70 -2.56 -11.94
N ARG A 54 -2.69 -3.29 -11.50
CA ARG A 54 -2.67 -3.90 -10.18
C ARG A 54 -2.62 -2.84 -9.08
N ALA A 55 -3.12 -3.17 -7.89
CA ALA A 55 -3.21 -2.25 -6.75
C ALA A 55 -1.91 -1.48 -6.46
N SER A 56 -0.75 -2.14 -6.57
CA SER A 56 0.55 -1.53 -6.33
C SER A 56 0.93 -0.46 -7.34
N ARG A 57 0.58 -0.66 -8.63
CA ARG A 57 0.89 0.30 -9.71
C ARG A 57 -0.16 1.38 -9.86
N GLY A 58 -1.42 1.05 -9.56
CA GLY A 58 -2.52 2.01 -9.57
C GLY A 58 -2.63 2.84 -8.30
N ASN A 59 -1.67 2.77 -7.38
CA ASN A 59 -1.72 3.44 -6.10
C ASN A 59 -1.55 4.96 -6.21
N PHE A 60 -2.28 5.70 -5.38
CA PHE A 60 -2.22 7.16 -5.33
C PHE A 60 -0.92 7.67 -4.69
N GLY A 61 -0.32 6.92 -3.77
CA GLY A 61 1.00 7.22 -3.20
C GLY A 61 0.99 8.00 -1.91
N LEU A 62 -0.06 7.91 -1.11
CA LEU A 62 -0.11 8.53 0.22
C LEU A 62 0.71 7.76 1.26
N VAL A 63 1.44 8.49 2.08
CA VAL A 63 1.91 8.08 3.41
C VAL A 63 1.01 8.82 4.39
N TRP A 64 0.03 8.12 5.00
CA TRP A 64 -1.12 8.81 5.59
C TRP A 64 -1.58 8.18 6.90
N VAL A 65 -1.62 8.97 7.98
CA VAL A 65 -2.04 8.51 9.31
C VAL A 65 -3.43 9.02 9.71
N GLN A 66 -3.76 10.26 9.37
CA GLN A 66 -5.09 10.76 9.69
C GLN A 66 -6.16 9.93 8.96
N SER A 67 -7.20 9.53 9.67
CA SER A 67 -8.23 8.59 9.23
C SER A 67 -7.89 7.09 9.37
N LYS A 68 -6.80 6.72 10.02
CA LYS A 68 -6.43 5.31 10.23
C LYS A 68 -6.66 4.89 11.67
N GLY A 69 -7.34 3.76 11.88
CA GLY A 69 -7.50 3.14 13.19
C GLY A 69 -8.86 3.36 13.88
N MET A 70 -9.82 4.04 13.24
CA MET A 70 -11.18 4.12 13.78
C MET A 70 -11.80 2.72 13.91
N GLY A 71 -12.11 2.29 15.13
CA GLY A 71 -12.61 0.93 15.42
C GLY A 71 -11.54 -0.15 15.57
N LEU A 72 -10.28 0.14 15.21
CA LEU A 72 -9.14 -0.72 15.47
C LEU A 72 -7.90 0.13 15.83
N PRO A 73 -7.77 0.61 17.06
CA PRO A 73 -6.68 1.51 17.48
C PRO A 73 -5.28 1.00 17.16
N ARG A 74 -5.06 -0.31 17.24
CA ARG A 74 -3.79 -0.93 16.87
C ARG A 74 -3.38 -0.63 15.42
N TYR A 75 -4.36 -0.47 14.51
CA TYR A 75 -4.06 -0.05 13.14
C TYR A 75 -3.54 1.39 13.06
N GLY A 76 -4.06 2.30 13.88
CA GLY A 76 -3.52 3.65 14.00
C GLY A 76 -2.07 3.64 14.50
N VAL A 77 -1.78 2.86 15.55
CA VAL A 77 -0.42 2.65 16.08
C VAL A 77 0.51 2.09 15.00
N TRP A 78 0.08 1.04 14.30
CA TRP A 78 0.86 0.41 13.24
C TRP A 78 1.15 1.35 12.07
N THR A 79 0.16 2.16 11.70
CA THR A 79 0.30 3.18 10.65
C THR A 79 1.30 4.26 11.06
N MET A 80 1.23 4.72 12.33
CA MET A 80 2.18 5.69 12.86
C MET A 80 3.61 5.13 12.89
N THR A 81 3.79 3.89 13.34
CA THR A 81 5.08 3.18 13.28
C THR A 81 5.64 3.18 11.87
N SER A 82 4.78 2.93 10.88
CA SER A 82 5.22 2.98 9.48
C SER A 82 5.58 4.39 9.03
N ALA A 83 4.74 5.38 9.33
CA ALA A 83 4.96 6.77 8.91
C ALA A 83 6.27 7.33 9.49
N THR A 84 6.58 7.03 10.75
CA THR A 84 7.86 7.42 11.37
C THR A 84 9.06 6.64 10.85
N GLY A 85 8.86 5.41 10.38
CA GLY A 85 9.90 4.57 9.78
C GLY A 85 10.23 4.91 8.33
N TRP A 86 9.39 5.70 7.66
CA TRP A 86 9.50 5.96 6.22
C TRP A 86 10.80 6.65 5.81
N SER A 87 11.26 7.66 6.55
CA SER A 87 12.52 8.35 6.25
C SER A 87 13.71 7.39 6.25
N ARG A 88 13.74 6.44 7.21
CA ARG A 88 14.78 5.39 7.26
C ARG A 88 14.71 4.46 6.07
N LEU A 89 13.50 4.03 5.67
CA LEU A 89 13.32 3.16 4.49
C LEU A 89 13.74 3.89 3.21
N ALA A 90 13.30 5.13 3.02
CA ALA A 90 13.61 5.93 1.83
C ALA A 90 15.13 6.17 1.68
N ALA A 91 15.81 6.55 2.77
CA ALA A 91 17.25 6.74 2.77
C ALA A 91 18.00 5.45 2.45
N ALA A 92 17.60 4.31 3.04
CA ALA A 92 18.21 3.02 2.77
C ALA A 92 18.03 2.56 1.31
N LEU A 93 16.84 2.78 0.75
CA LEU A 93 16.57 2.45 -0.66
C LEU A 93 17.40 3.33 -1.62
N LEU A 94 17.50 4.63 -1.33
CA LEU A 94 18.31 5.54 -2.13
C LEU A 94 19.79 5.14 -2.10
N ASP A 95 20.33 4.90 -0.91
CA ASP A 95 21.74 4.49 -0.72
C ASP A 95 22.04 3.17 -1.45
N GLU A 96 21.17 2.18 -1.26
CA GLU A 96 21.39 0.86 -1.83
C GLU A 96 21.12 0.79 -3.35
N THR A 97 20.22 1.57 -3.90
CA THR A 97 19.74 1.39 -5.28
C THR A 97 19.94 2.58 -6.19
N GLY A 98 20.27 3.74 -5.64
CA GLY A 98 20.29 5.01 -6.37
C GLY A 98 18.91 5.50 -6.81
N VAL A 99 17.83 4.86 -6.37
CA VAL A 99 16.45 5.23 -6.72
C VAL A 99 15.84 6.07 -5.61
N ASP A 100 15.65 7.36 -5.85
CA ASP A 100 14.88 8.22 -4.96
C ASP A 100 13.38 7.91 -5.08
N VAL A 101 12.75 7.52 -3.99
CA VAL A 101 11.32 7.24 -3.92
C VAL A 101 10.47 8.52 -3.79
N HIS A 102 11.12 9.67 -3.75
CA HIS A 102 10.52 11.00 -3.57
C HIS A 102 9.54 11.03 -2.40
N LEU A 103 10.07 10.68 -1.22
CA LEU A 103 9.33 10.83 0.03
C LEU A 103 9.24 12.30 0.40
N GLU A 104 8.04 12.81 0.49
CA GLU A 104 7.73 14.15 0.98
C GLU A 104 6.79 14.06 2.16
N GLN A 105 7.32 14.13 3.38
CA GLN A 105 6.58 14.18 4.65
C GLN A 105 6.74 15.56 5.29
N ARG A 106 6.09 16.54 4.69
CA ARG A 106 6.03 17.93 5.17
C ARG A 106 4.67 18.27 5.77
N GLY A 107 3.92 17.26 6.11
CA GLY A 107 2.52 17.33 6.48
C GLY A 107 1.59 17.03 5.31
N GLY A 108 0.31 16.81 5.62
CA GLY A 108 -0.73 16.55 4.65
C GLY A 108 -2.06 17.16 5.05
N LEU A 109 -2.83 17.57 4.08
CA LEU A 109 -4.11 18.24 4.25
C LEU A 109 -5.28 17.36 3.84
N HIS A 110 -6.33 17.36 4.65
CA HIS A 110 -7.64 16.86 4.25
C HIS A 110 -8.58 18.06 4.09
N ALA A 111 -8.74 18.52 2.84
CA ALA A 111 -9.53 19.70 2.52
C ALA A 111 -11.03 19.45 2.71
N LEU A 112 -11.72 20.46 3.25
CA LEU A 112 -13.11 20.44 3.66
C LEU A 112 -13.85 21.56 2.89
N LEU A 113 -14.85 21.19 2.10
CA LEU A 113 -15.49 22.09 1.14
C LEU A 113 -16.85 22.64 1.64
N SER A 114 -17.26 22.30 2.86
CA SER A 114 -18.45 22.84 3.51
C SER A 114 -18.30 22.85 5.02
N GLU A 115 -19.11 23.64 5.71
CA GLU A 115 -19.15 23.66 7.18
C GLU A 115 -19.55 22.27 7.73
N ALA A 116 -20.46 21.57 7.08
CA ALA A 116 -20.83 20.22 7.47
C ALA A 116 -19.66 19.23 7.38
N GLU A 117 -18.79 19.35 6.35
CA GLU A 117 -17.56 18.56 6.27
C GLU A 117 -16.59 18.92 7.42
N VAL A 118 -16.51 20.20 7.81
CA VAL A 118 -15.66 20.64 8.94
C VAL A 118 -16.15 20.01 10.24
N GLU A 119 -17.42 20.14 10.57
CA GLU A 119 -18.00 19.58 11.79
C GLU A 119 -17.84 18.06 11.86
N ALA A 120 -18.18 17.37 10.78
CA ALA A 120 -18.03 15.92 10.69
C ALA A 120 -16.57 15.46 10.86
N ARG A 121 -15.63 16.21 10.26
CA ARG A 121 -14.20 15.88 10.32
C ARG A 121 -13.61 16.11 11.70
N VAL A 122 -13.94 17.22 12.36
CA VAL A 122 -13.50 17.52 13.73
C VAL A 122 -13.99 16.42 14.68
N LYS A 123 -15.30 16.10 14.62
CA LYS A 123 -15.87 15.01 15.42
C LYS A 123 -15.16 13.68 15.16
N PHE A 124 -14.90 13.36 13.89
CA PHE A 124 -14.17 12.16 13.50
C PHE A 124 -12.77 12.13 14.12
N MET A 125 -11.98 13.20 14.02
CA MET A 125 -10.61 13.25 14.55
C MET A 125 -10.58 13.13 16.08
N GLN A 126 -11.49 13.82 16.76
CA GLN A 126 -11.64 13.74 18.22
C GLN A 126 -12.00 12.31 18.65
N THR A 127 -12.96 11.67 17.98
CA THR A 127 -13.38 10.30 18.29
C THR A 127 -12.24 9.30 18.00
N LEU A 128 -11.53 9.46 16.88
CA LEU A 128 -10.40 8.63 16.50
C LEU A 128 -9.32 8.63 17.58
N LEU A 129 -8.88 9.81 18.02
CA LEU A 129 -7.80 9.96 18.97
C LEU A 129 -8.20 9.69 20.44
N ALA A 130 -9.50 9.73 20.73
CA ALA A 130 -10.01 9.36 22.06
C ALA A 130 -10.10 7.85 22.29
N GLN A 131 -9.90 7.02 21.27
CA GLN A 131 -9.95 5.57 21.42
C GLN A 131 -8.83 5.06 22.31
N PRO A 132 -9.12 4.17 23.30
CA PRO A 132 -8.09 3.55 24.13
C PRO A 132 -7.03 2.83 23.28
N GLY A 133 -5.74 3.05 23.59
CA GLY A 133 -4.64 2.43 22.86
C GLY A 133 -4.34 3.04 21.48
N MET A 134 -5.02 4.13 21.10
CA MET A 134 -4.70 4.86 19.88
C MET A 134 -3.40 5.65 20.01
N SER A 135 -2.55 5.66 19.00
CA SER A 135 -1.40 6.57 18.93
C SER A 135 -1.87 8.01 18.92
N GLN A 136 -1.27 8.81 19.81
CA GLN A 136 -1.46 10.25 19.77
C GLN A 136 -0.49 10.87 18.77
N TYR A 137 -0.97 11.82 17.99
CA TYR A 137 -0.17 12.62 17.08
C TYR A 137 -0.74 14.03 16.96
N GLU A 138 0.12 14.96 16.61
CA GLU A 138 -0.29 16.35 16.39
C GLU A 138 -1.22 16.42 15.17
N TRP A 139 -2.35 17.09 15.34
CA TRP A 139 -3.23 17.50 14.26
C TRP A 139 -3.80 18.88 14.55
N LYS A 140 -4.15 19.59 13.48
CA LYS A 140 -4.77 20.92 13.56
C LYS A 140 -5.95 20.98 12.63
N LEU A 141 -6.99 21.69 13.04
CA LEU A 141 -7.97 22.23 12.12
C LEU A 141 -7.44 23.59 11.68
N LEU A 142 -7.12 23.72 10.42
CA LEU A 142 -6.72 24.99 9.80
C LEU A 142 -7.95 25.66 9.22
N ASP A 143 -8.04 26.97 9.42
CA ASP A 143 -9.03 27.79 8.74
C ASP A 143 -8.62 28.03 7.27
N ARG A 144 -9.51 28.72 6.52
CA ARG A 144 -9.25 28.98 5.10
C ARG A 144 -7.98 29.83 4.87
N ALA A 145 -7.67 30.78 5.73
CA ALA A 145 -6.49 31.63 5.58
C ALA A 145 -5.20 30.84 5.78
N GLU A 146 -5.16 30.03 6.84
CA GLU A 146 -4.04 29.12 7.13
C GLU A 146 -3.84 28.08 6.01
N VAL A 147 -4.94 27.56 5.42
CA VAL A 147 -4.84 26.66 4.25
C VAL A 147 -4.30 27.40 3.02
N ALA A 148 -4.69 28.65 2.81
CA ALA A 148 -4.19 29.46 1.68
C ALA A 148 -2.70 29.78 1.79
N ASP A 149 -2.15 29.88 2.99
CA ASP A 149 -0.70 30.03 3.21
C ASP A 149 0.07 28.77 2.79
N LEU A 150 -0.49 27.57 3.03
CA LEU A 150 0.11 26.29 2.64
C LEU A 150 -0.16 25.92 1.18
N VAL A 151 -1.29 26.34 0.63
CA VAL A 151 -1.73 26.04 -0.73
C VAL A 151 -2.20 27.34 -1.41
N PRO A 152 -1.28 28.15 -1.94
CA PRO A 152 -1.63 29.37 -2.65
C PRO A 152 -2.62 29.10 -3.80
N GLY A 153 -3.67 29.89 -3.87
CA GLY A 153 -4.73 29.74 -4.87
C GLY A 153 -5.80 28.69 -4.52
N ILE A 154 -5.86 28.26 -3.26
CA ILE A 154 -6.93 27.38 -2.78
C ILE A 154 -8.32 27.95 -3.08
N GLY A 155 -9.24 27.11 -3.51
CA GLY A 155 -10.56 27.50 -3.98
C GLY A 155 -11.45 28.18 -2.93
N PRO A 156 -12.41 29.02 -3.35
CA PRO A 156 -13.29 29.72 -2.42
C PRO A 156 -14.25 28.79 -1.66
N ASP A 157 -14.48 27.59 -2.16
CA ASP A 157 -15.32 26.60 -1.51
C ASP A 157 -14.65 25.92 -0.32
N VAL A 158 -13.32 25.95 -0.24
CA VAL A 158 -12.59 25.36 0.88
C VAL A 158 -12.84 26.17 2.15
N ARG A 159 -13.43 25.55 3.16
CA ARG A 159 -13.74 26.14 4.47
C ARG A 159 -12.60 25.96 5.46
N GLY A 160 -11.82 24.90 5.31
CA GLY A 160 -10.67 24.58 6.15
C GLY A 160 -10.06 23.26 5.72
N ALA A 161 -9.12 22.78 6.52
CA ALA A 161 -8.53 21.47 6.35
C ALA A 161 -8.06 20.89 7.70
N THR A 162 -8.09 19.58 7.86
CA THR A 162 -7.27 18.97 8.92
C THR A 162 -5.86 18.72 8.39
N TRP A 163 -4.87 19.01 9.22
CA TRP A 163 -3.47 18.87 8.93
C TRP A 163 -2.75 18.04 10.01
N THR A 164 -1.76 17.25 9.61
CA THR A 164 -0.82 16.58 10.52
C THR A 164 0.57 16.57 9.90
N PRO A 165 1.65 16.77 10.71
CA PRO A 165 3.02 16.85 10.19
C PRO A 165 3.56 15.51 9.67
N VAL A 166 3.00 14.39 10.09
CA VAL A 166 3.49 13.04 9.74
C VAL A 166 2.93 12.48 8.43
N ASP A 167 1.91 13.12 7.87
CA ASP A 167 1.38 12.75 6.56
C ASP A 167 2.27 13.27 5.42
N GLY A 168 2.17 12.61 4.29
CA GLY A 168 2.95 12.95 3.12
C GLY A 168 2.65 12.06 1.93
N ILE A 169 3.57 12.03 0.99
CA ILE A 169 3.51 11.21 -0.22
C ILE A 169 4.85 10.53 -0.50
N ALA A 170 4.76 9.41 -1.23
CA ALA A 170 5.91 8.80 -1.90
C ALA A 170 5.49 8.37 -3.30
N ASN A 171 6.43 8.26 -4.23
CA ASN A 171 6.14 7.77 -5.57
C ASN A 171 6.05 6.23 -5.56
N PRO A 172 4.85 5.64 -5.73
CA PRO A 172 4.67 4.18 -5.60
C PRO A 172 5.39 3.38 -6.66
N LEU A 173 5.56 3.93 -7.87
CA LEU A 173 6.27 3.26 -8.96
C LEU A 173 7.78 3.28 -8.72
N LYS A 174 8.32 4.39 -8.22
CA LYS A 174 9.73 4.47 -7.82
C LYS A 174 10.01 3.61 -6.59
N LEU A 175 9.08 3.56 -5.62
CA LEU A 175 9.18 2.63 -4.50
C LEU A 175 9.26 1.18 -4.97
N LEU A 176 8.35 0.75 -5.84
CA LEU A 176 8.36 -0.62 -6.37
C LEU A 176 9.64 -0.90 -7.14
N ARG A 177 10.11 0.05 -7.96
CA ARG A 177 11.40 -0.04 -8.67
C ARG A 177 12.57 -0.16 -7.71
N ALA A 178 12.64 0.68 -6.67
CA ALA A 178 13.72 0.63 -5.69
C ALA A 178 13.77 -0.74 -4.97
N LEU A 179 12.60 -1.22 -4.52
CA LEU A 179 12.49 -2.54 -3.89
C LEU A 179 12.98 -3.67 -4.81
N HIS A 180 12.53 -3.69 -6.07
CA HIS A 180 12.97 -4.72 -7.04
C HIS A 180 14.45 -4.58 -7.41
N THR A 181 14.97 -3.35 -7.56
CA THR A 181 16.40 -3.11 -7.83
C THR A 181 17.25 -3.64 -6.68
N SER A 182 16.80 -3.45 -5.45
CA SER A 182 17.50 -3.92 -4.26
C SER A 182 17.65 -5.46 -4.19
N PHE A 183 16.75 -6.20 -4.81
CA PHE A 183 16.83 -7.68 -4.85
C PHE A 183 18.08 -8.17 -5.59
N ALA A 184 18.44 -7.51 -6.70
CA ALA A 184 19.61 -7.87 -7.48
C ALA A 184 20.93 -7.66 -6.72
N GLN A 185 20.97 -6.73 -5.77
CA GLN A 185 22.17 -6.40 -5.00
C GLN A 185 22.40 -7.30 -3.79
N ARG A 186 21.33 -7.93 -3.27
CA ARG A 186 21.40 -8.79 -2.07
C ARG A 186 20.67 -10.11 -2.31
N VAL A 187 21.03 -10.86 -3.27
CA VAL A 187 20.62 -12.25 -3.51
C VAL A 187 19.19 -12.58 -3.04
N VAL A 188 18.21 -11.84 -3.55
CA VAL A 188 16.81 -12.26 -3.53
C VAL A 188 16.48 -12.76 -4.92
N ASP A 189 16.07 -14.00 -5.06
CA ASP A 189 15.62 -14.53 -6.34
C ASP A 189 14.23 -13.95 -6.67
N TYR A 190 14.19 -12.93 -7.51
CA TYR A 190 12.93 -12.45 -8.07
C TYR A 190 12.52 -13.29 -9.27
N LEU A 191 11.39 -13.99 -9.15
CA LEU A 191 10.88 -14.96 -10.08
C LEU A 191 9.59 -14.45 -10.74
N PRO A 192 9.67 -13.55 -11.73
CA PRO A 192 8.51 -13.03 -12.45
C PRO A 192 7.90 -14.11 -13.34
N ARG A 193 6.62 -13.94 -13.69
CA ARG A 193 5.84 -14.90 -14.52
C ARG A 193 5.77 -16.31 -13.92
N ARG A 194 5.73 -16.36 -12.59
CA ARG A 194 5.55 -17.59 -11.81
C ARG A 194 4.38 -17.44 -10.84
N PRO A 195 3.13 -17.38 -11.35
CA PRO A 195 1.97 -17.40 -10.49
C PRO A 195 1.97 -18.67 -9.66
N ALA A 196 1.81 -18.53 -8.35
CA ALA A 196 1.61 -19.67 -7.47
C ALA A 196 0.21 -20.25 -7.75
N GLN A 197 0.16 -21.53 -8.13
CA GLN A 197 -1.08 -22.23 -8.43
C GLN A 197 -1.54 -23.09 -7.27
N ARG A 198 -0.58 -23.70 -6.57
CA ARG A 198 -0.82 -24.60 -5.44
C ARG A 198 0.27 -24.44 -4.41
N VAL A 199 -0.13 -24.47 -3.15
CA VAL A 199 0.79 -24.44 -1.99
C VAL A 199 0.45 -25.64 -1.09
N ARG A 200 1.45 -26.39 -0.67
CA ARG A 200 1.30 -27.49 0.31
C ARG A 200 2.53 -27.57 1.19
N GLN A 201 2.37 -28.07 2.40
CA GLN A 201 3.49 -28.35 3.30
C GLN A 201 3.72 -29.86 3.40
N ARG A 202 4.97 -30.29 3.30
CA ARG A 202 5.43 -31.66 3.52
C ARG A 202 6.72 -31.65 4.32
N ASP A 203 6.76 -32.38 5.40
CA ASP A 203 7.95 -32.52 6.26
C ASP A 203 8.55 -31.15 6.67
N GLY A 204 7.71 -30.17 6.98
CA GLY A 204 8.13 -28.83 7.38
C GLY A 204 8.58 -27.92 6.24
N VAL A 205 8.54 -28.39 4.98
CA VAL A 205 8.90 -27.62 3.78
C VAL A 205 7.65 -27.31 2.97
N PHE A 206 7.50 -26.07 2.55
CA PHE A 206 6.47 -25.65 1.61
C PHE A 206 6.89 -25.93 0.18
N GLU A 207 6.00 -26.52 -0.58
CA GLU A 207 6.09 -26.69 -2.02
C GLU A 207 5.08 -25.76 -2.69
N ILE A 208 5.59 -24.88 -3.55
CA ILE A 208 4.81 -23.88 -4.30
C ILE A 208 4.88 -24.24 -5.76
N ASP A 209 3.79 -24.82 -6.29
CA ASP A 209 3.72 -25.19 -7.70
C ASP A 209 3.46 -23.95 -8.58
N THR A 210 4.26 -23.80 -9.62
CA THR A 210 4.15 -22.77 -10.64
C THR A 210 4.24 -23.39 -12.03
N PRO A 211 3.82 -22.70 -13.10
CA PRO A 211 3.98 -23.20 -14.47
C PRO A 211 5.43 -23.50 -14.87
N ALA A 212 6.39 -22.92 -14.18
CA ALA A 212 7.82 -23.09 -14.44
C ALA A 212 8.52 -24.03 -13.44
N GLY A 213 7.74 -24.86 -12.72
CA GLY A 213 8.23 -25.83 -11.74
C GLY A 213 7.92 -25.43 -10.29
N THR A 214 8.27 -26.33 -9.38
CA THR A 214 8.01 -26.17 -7.95
C THR A 214 9.14 -25.40 -7.26
N VAL A 215 8.77 -24.39 -6.47
CA VAL A 215 9.68 -23.67 -5.57
C VAL A 215 9.48 -24.19 -4.16
N ARG A 216 10.56 -24.39 -3.40
CA ARG A 216 10.55 -24.94 -2.04
C ARG A 216 11.06 -23.92 -1.04
N ALA A 217 10.41 -23.80 0.12
CA ALA A 217 10.82 -22.89 1.18
C ALA A 217 10.43 -23.40 2.57
N HIS A 218 11.20 -23.02 3.60
CA HIS A 218 10.86 -23.29 5.00
C HIS A 218 9.75 -22.40 5.53
N LYS A 219 9.65 -21.19 5.02
CA LYS A 219 8.58 -20.23 5.34
C LYS A 219 7.96 -19.67 4.06
N ILE A 220 6.67 -19.35 4.12
CA ILE A 220 5.99 -18.64 3.03
C ILE A 220 5.25 -17.40 3.54
N VAL A 221 5.20 -16.38 2.70
CA VAL A 221 4.40 -15.17 2.95
C VAL A 221 3.44 -14.97 1.79
N LEU A 222 2.16 -15.10 2.05
CA LEU A 222 1.11 -14.82 1.08
C LEU A 222 0.87 -13.31 1.03
N ALA A 223 1.35 -12.65 -0.04
CA ALA A 223 1.22 -11.22 -0.30
C ALA A 223 0.66 -10.96 -1.71
N SER A 224 -0.09 -11.92 -2.25
CA SER A 224 -0.61 -11.97 -3.63
C SER A 224 -1.92 -11.20 -3.83
N GLY A 225 -2.23 -10.26 -2.93
CA GLY A 225 -3.40 -9.41 -3.05
C GLY A 225 -4.72 -10.18 -2.97
N LEU A 226 -5.57 -10.09 -4.00
CA LEU A 226 -6.87 -10.77 -4.02
C LEU A 226 -6.74 -12.29 -4.04
N SER A 227 -5.67 -12.83 -4.65
CA SER A 227 -5.40 -14.27 -4.67
C SER A 227 -5.02 -14.85 -3.30
N ASN A 228 -4.78 -14.01 -2.29
CA ASN A 228 -4.57 -14.48 -0.91
C ASN A 228 -5.75 -15.27 -0.38
N LYS A 229 -6.99 -15.02 -0.87
CA LYS A 229 -8.18 -15.76 -0.47
C LYS A 229 -8.05 -17.25 -0.83
N GLU A 230 -7.66 -17.54 -2.06
CA GLU A 230 -7.56 -18.91 -2.56
C GLU A 230 -6.30 -19.63 -2.06
N LEU A 231 -5.18 -18.92 -2.05
CA LEU A 231 -3.90 -19.48 -1.59
C LEU A 231 -3.90 -19.68 -0.06
N GLY A 232 -4.53 -18.77 0.69
CA GLY A 232 -4.66 -18.87 2.14
C GLY A 232 -5.39 -20.13 2.58
N ALA A 233 -6.50 -20.46 1.92
CA ALA A 233 -7.28 -21.64 2.20
C ALA A 233 -6.47 -22.95 2.11
N GLN A 234 -5.44 -22.99 1.26
CA GLN A 234 -4.58 -24.16 1.07
C GLN A 234 -3.61 -24.40 2.23
N VAL A 235 -3.42 -23.41 3.08
CA VAL A 235 -2.52 -23.45 4.25
C VAL A 235 -3.25 -23.09 5.55
N GLY A 236 -4.57 -23.28 5.59
CA GLY A 236 -5.38 -23.09 6.80
C GLY A 236 -5.57 -21.63 7.23
N LEU A 237 -5.49 -20.69 6.28
CA LEU A 237 -5.74 -19.27 6.51
C LEU A 237 -7.02 -18.84 5.77
N ASP A 238 -8.03 -18.41 6.52
CA ASP A 238 -9.27 -17.86 5.96
C ASP A 238 -9.12 -16.36 5.70
N VAL A 239 -8.69 -16.00 4.48
CA VAL A 239 -8.39 -14.61 4.11
C VAL A 239 -9.58 -13.95 3.42
N LEU A 240 -10.40 -13.24 4.20
CA LEU A 240 -11.60 -12.56 3.71
C LEU A 240 -11.24 -11.22 3.05
N VAL A 241 -10.92 -11.29 1.77
CA VAL A 241 -10.64 -10.10 0.94
C VAL A 241 -11.57 -10.01 -0.26
N ARG A 242 -11.85 -8.78 -0.67
CA ARG A 242 -12.68 -8.45 -1.82
C ARG A 242 -12.06 -7.28 -2.61
N PRO A 243 -12.36 -7.15 -3.91
CA PRO A 243 -11.96 -5.99 -4.67
C PRO A 243 -12.81 -4.76 -4.30
N GLN A 244 -12.17 -3.59 -4.29
CA GLN A 244 -12.84 -2.30 -4.29
C GLN A 244 -12.17 -1.42 -5.34
N ARG A 245 -12.92 -0.93 -6.31
CA ARG A 245 -12.39 -0.09 -7.37
C ARG A 245 -12.08 1.31 -6.87
N GLY A 246 -10.93 1.83 -7.28
CA GLY A 246 -10.54 3.22 -7.11
C GLY A 246 -10.08 3.80 -8.42
N GLN A 247 -10.61 4.96 -8.79
CA GLN A 247 -10.28 5.67 -10.03
C GLN A 247 -9.37 6.84 -9.72
N ILE A 248 -8.46 7.12 -10.66
CA ILE A 248 -7.52 8.24 -10.59
C ILE A 248 -7.52 8.96 -11.93
N VAL A 249 -7.59 10.29 -11.87
CA VAL A 249 -7.39 11.18 -13.01
C VAL A 249 -5.97 11.71 -12.99
N VAL A 250 -5.31 11.70 -14.13
CA VAL A 250 -3.96 12.25 -14.31
C VAL A 250 -4.02 13.44 -15.25
N LEU A 251 -3.51 14.57 -14.79
CA LEU A 251 -3.39 15.76 -15.61
C LEU A 251 -1.95 15.92 -16.10
N GLU A 252 -1.78 16.77 -17.10
CA GLU A 252 -0.47 17.12 -17.66
C GLU A 252 0.47 17.71 -16.60
N ARG A 253 1.74 17.74 -16.95
CA ARG A 253 2.79 18.34 -16.12
C ARG A 253 2.69 19.85 -16.13
N THR A 254 2.78 20.44 -14.95
CA THR A 254 2.93 21.88 -14.76
C THR A 254 4.16 22.15 -13.89
N ARG A 255 4.55 23.41 -13.78
CA ARG A 255 5.47 23.81 -12.72
C ARG A 255 4.92 23.37 -11.36
N ARG A 256 5.81 23.19 -10.39
CA ARG A 256 5.40 22.87 -9.03
C ARG A 256 4.53 23.99 -8.45
N MET A 257 3.35 23.64 -7.97
CA MET A 257 2.36 24.55 -7.38
C MET A 257 1.82 24.04 -6.05
N LEU A 258 2.03 22.76 -5.75
CA LEU A 258 1.53 22.11 -4.55
C LEU A 258 2.69 21.51 -3.75
N GLU A 259 3.07 22.20 -2.66
CA GLU A 259 4.12 21.74 -1.76
C GLU A 259 3.57 20.79 -0.68
N THR A 260 2.37 21.06 -0.17
CA THR A 260 1.71 20.21 0.83
C THR A 260 0.63 19.38 0.15
N PRO A 261 0.75 18.04 0.12
CA PRO A 261 -0.22 17.19 -0.55
C PRO A 261 -1.58 17.21 0.17
N LEU A 262 -2.64 17.06 -0.62
CA LEU A 262 -3.97 16.82 -0.10
C LEU A 262 -4.32 15.34 -0.21
N SER A 263 -5.24 14.86 0.63
CA SER A 263 -5.68 13.45 0.61
C SER A 263 -6.25 13.01 -0.75
N THR A 264 -6.77 13.95 -1.54
CA THR A 264 -7.40 13.69 -2.84
C THR A 264 -6.69 14.35 -4.03
N LEU A 265 -5.66 15.14 -3.77
CA LEU A 265 -4.93 15.88 -4.80
C LEU A 265 -3.44 15.94 -4.47
N ARG A 266 -2.61 15.53 -5.39
CA ARG A 266 -1.16 15.67 -5.25
C ARG A 266 -0.49 16.00 -6.57
N GLN A 267 0.67 16.63 -6.48
CA GLN A 267 1.56 16.84 -7.61
C GLN A 267 2.80 15.95 -7.41
N THR A 268 3.21 15.25 -8.46
CA THR A 268 4.42 14.42 -8.41
C THR A 268 5.68 15.29 -8.48
N ASP A 269 6.81 14.71 -8.14
CA ASP A 269 8.13 15.31 -8.33
C ASP A 269 8.40 15.78 -9.76
N GLU A 270 7.77 15.14 -10.75
CA GLU A 270 7.89 15.50 -12.17
C GLU A 270 6.85 16.54 -12.61
N GLY A 271 6.01 17.04 -11.72
CA GLY A 271 4.98 18.03 -12.00
C GLY A 271 3.64 17.49 -12.48
N THR A 272 3.48 16.18 -12.58
CA THR A 272 2.22 15.54 -12.97
C THR A 272 1.21 15.63 -11.83
N TRP A 273 -0.04 15.99 -12.12
CA TRP A 273 -1.12 15.99 -11.14
C TRP A 273 -1.85 14.65 -11.10
N LEU A 274 -2.16 14.21 -9.90
CA LEU A 274 -3.05 13.09 -9.66
C LEU A 274 -4.23 13.57 -8.82
N ILE A 275 -5.43 13.26 -9.29
CA ILE A 275 -6.69 13.47 -8.60
C ILE A 275 -7.22 12.07 -8.25
N GLY A 276 -7.50 11.83 -7.00
CA GLY A 276 -8.03 10.57 -6.48
C GLY A 276 -8.80 10.82 -5.21
N ASP A 277 -9.29 9.81 -4.56
CA ASP A 277 -9.56 8.50 -5.15
C ASP A 277 -11.02 8.18 -4.93
N SER A 278 -11.62 7.41 -5.81
CA SER A 278 -12.97 6.92 -5.60
C SER A 278 -12.98 5.61 -4.80
N GLN A 279 -14.13 5.23 -4.29
CA GLN A 279 -14.38 3.97 -3.60
C GLN A 279 -15.67 3.36 -4.13
N GLU A 280 -15.53 2.31 -4.92
CA GLU A 280 -16.65 1.70 -5.60
C GLU A 280 -16.62 0.19 -5.40
N GLU A 281 -17.79 -0.40 -5.14
CA GLU A 281 -17.91 -1.86 -5.16
C GLU A 281 -17.67 -2.36 -6.59
N ALA A 282 -16.90 -3.44 -6.74
CA ALA A 282 -16.48 -3.94 -8.04
C ALA A 282 -16.31 -5.46 -8.03
N GLY A 283 -16.46 -6.07 -9.20
CA GLY A 283 -16.08 -7.47 -9.43
C GLY A 283 -14.56 -7.64 -9.56
N TYR A 284 -14.09 -8.87 -9.49
CA TYR A 284 -12.65 -9.22 -9.54
C TYR A 284 -11.93 -8.84 -10.84
N ALA A 285 -12.64 -8.59 -11.90
CA ALA A 285 -12.10 -8.18 -13.20
C ALA A 285 -12.56 -6.77 -13.63
N ASP A 286 -13.28 -6.05 -12.77
CA ASP A 286 -13.89 -4.77 -13.11
C ASP A 286 -12.95 -3.59 -12.76
N ASN A 287 -12.01 -3.33 -13.64
CA ASN A 287 -11.09 -2.20 -13.58
C ASN A 287 -11.41 -1.09 -14.59
N GLN A 288 -12.67 -1.00 -15.04
CA GLN A 288 -13.11 0.00 -16.00
C GLN A 288 -13.26 1.37 -15.33
N VAL A 289 -12.97 2.40 -16.11
CA VAL A 289 -13.14 3.80 -15.72
C VAL A 289 -14.54 4.26 -16.05
N GLY A 290 -15.21 4.94 -15.09
CA GLY A 290 -16.56 5.46 -15.28
C GLY A 290 -16.58 6.99 -15.34
N LEU A 291 -17.15 7.58 -16.40
CA LEU A 291 -17.22 9.03 -16.57
C LEU A 291 -17.89 9.78 -15.41
N PRO A 292 -18.99 9.29 -14.79
CA PRO A 292 -19.62 10.01 -13.68
C PRO A 292 -18.66 10.20 -12.50
N ILE A 293 -17.86 9.16 -12.17
CA ILE A 293 -16.89 9.24 -11.09
C ILE A 293 -15.74 10.19 -11.43
N LEU A 294 -15.23 10.12 -12.66
CA LEU A 294 -14.21 11.07 -13.11
C LEU A 294 -14.70 12.53 -13.03
N GLY A 295 -15.96 12.76 -13.39
CA GLY A 295 -16.59 14.08 -13.27
C GLY A 295 -16.64 14.57 -11.82
N THR A 296 -17.02 13.70 -10.88
CA THR A 296 -17.05 14.02 -9.45
C THR A 296 -15.64 14.33 -8.91
N LEU A 297 -14.64 13.54 -9.29
CA LEU A 297 -13.25 13.76 -8.89
C LEU A 297 -12.71 15.09 -9.45
N ALA A 298 -12.99 15.37 -10.73
CA ALA A 298 -12.56 16.61 -11.38
C ALA A 298 -13.24 17.84 -10.79
N ASP A 299 -14.56 17.78 -10.54
CA ASP A 299 -15.30 18.87 -9.90
C ASP A 299 -14.72 19.21 -8.52
N ARG A 300 -14.54 18.19 -7.66
CA ARG A 300 -13.95 18.40 -6.34
C ARG A 300 -12.53 18.99 -6.43
N ALA A 301 -11.70 18.51 -7.36
CA ALA A 301 -10.35 19.01 -7.56
C ALA A 301 -10.33 20.49 -8.00
N VAL A 302 -11.18 20.88 -8.95
CA VAL A 302 -11.29 22.28 -9.43
C VAL A 302 -11.87 23.20 -8.33
N ARG A 303 -12.82 22.74 -7.54
CA ARG A 303 -13.32 23.49 -6.38
C ARG A 303 -12.26 23.64 -5.31
N THR A 304 -11.41 22.65 -5.14
CA THR A 304 -10.28 22.70 -4.19
C THR A 304 -9.16 23.62 -4.69
N LEU A 305 -8.76 23.48 -5.95
CA LEU A 305 -7.70 24.27 -6.60
C LEU A 305 -8.14 24.70 -8.00
N PRO A 306 -8.75 25.90 -8.13
CA PRO A 306 -9.34 26.38 -9.39
C PRO A 306 -8.39 26.44 -10.58
N ALA A 307 -7.08 26.61 -10.34
CA ALA A 307 -6.06 26.59 -11.39
C ALA A 307 -6.05 25.27 -12.20
N LEU A 308 -6.58 24.18 -11.66
CA LEU A 308 -6.66 22.90 -12.37
C LEU A 308 -7.69 22.89 -13.49
N ARG A 309 -8.58 23.85 -13.56
CA ARG A 309 -9.56 23.98 -14.66
C ARG A 309 -8.91 24.04 -16.04
N GLU A 310 -7.75 24.67 -16.12
CA GLU A 310 -7.01 24.88 -17.38
C GLU A 310 -5.99 23.75 -17.65
N VAL A 311 -5.85 22.79 -16.75
CA VAL A 311 -4.86 21.70 -16.86
C VAL A 311 -5.51 20.49 -17.53
N ARG A 312 -4.91 20.01 -18.62
CA ARG A 312 -5.49 18.95 -19.47
C ARG A 312 -5.43 17.59 -18.81
N VAL A 313 -6.48 16.81 -18.98
CA VAL A 313 -6.47 15.39 -18.63
C VAL A 313 -5.61 14.62 -19.64
N VAL A 314 -4.60 13.92 -19.16
CA VAL A 314 -3.73 13.09 -20.00
C VAL A 314 -4.23 11.66 -20.05
N ARG A 315 -4.67 11.13 -18.91
CA ARG A 315 -5.21 9.78 -18.80
C ARG A 315 -6.00 9.60 -17.50
N SER A 316 -6.70 8.49 -17.42
CA SER A 316 -7.29 7.99 -16.19
C SER A 316 -7.08 6.47 -16.11
N TRP A 317 -7.14 5.94 -14.91
CA TRP A 317 -7.17 4.49 -14.71
C TRP A 317 -8.03 4.15 -13.50
N ALA A 318 -8.41 2.88 -13.43
CA ALA A 318 -9.01 2.27 -12.27
C ALA A 318 -8.13 1.09 -11.81
N ALA A 319 -8.03 0.91 -10.51
CA ALA A 319 -7.34 -0.23 -9.90
C ALA A 319 -8.19 -0.84 -8.79
N LEU A 320 -8.08 -2.15 -8.63
CA LEU A 320 -8.81 -2.88 -7.60
C LEU A 320 -7.97 -2.92 -6.32
N ARG A 321 -8.44 -2.22 -5.28
CA ARG A 321 -7.86 -2.34 -3.94
C ARG A 321 -8.17 -3.71 -3.37
N VAL A 322 -7.27 -4.21 -2.57
CA VAL A 322 -7.45 -5.43 -1.78
C VAL A 322 -8.05 -5.02 -0.44
N MET A 323 -9.37 -5.14 -0.32
CA MET A 323 -10.08 -4.76 0.89
C MET A 323 -10.43 -5.98 1.73
N SER A 324 -10.07 -5.97 3.00
CA SER A 324 -10.62 -6.89 4.00
C SER A 324 -12.09 -6.55 4.30
N LYS A 325 -12.79 -7.40 5.03
CA LYS A 325 -14.21 -7.20 5.39
C LYS A 325 -14.44 -5.84 6.08
N ASP A 326 -13.52 -5.43 6.94
CA ASP A 326 -13.57 -4.19 7.75
C ASP A 326 -12.62 -3.09 7.26
N GLY A 327 -11.86 -3.32 6.18
CA GLY A 327 -10.89 -2.37 5.63
C GLY A 327 -9.54 -2.33 6.35
N PHE A 328 -9.34 -3.09 7.44
CA PHE A 328 -8.06 -3.12 8.15
C PHE A 328 -7.11 -4.18 7.59
N PRO A 329 -5.80 -4.05 7.78
CA PRO A 329 -4.84 -5.06 7.38
C PRO A 329 -5.14 -6.44 7.98
N ILE A 330 -4.73 -7.48 7.27
CA ILE A 330 -4.69 -8.85 7.78
C ILE A 330 -3.23 -9.27 7.85
N TYR A 331 -2.77 -9.58 9.06
CA TYR A 331 -1.49 -10.22 9.34
C TYR A 331 -1.77 -11.42 10.23
N GLN A 332 -1.43 -12.60 9.76
CA GLN A 332 -1.70 -13.83 10.49
C GLN A 332 -0.70 -14.92 10.13
N GLN A 333 -0.37 -15.75 11.08
CA GLN A 333 0.33 -17.00 10.88
C GLN A 333 -0.67 -18.16 10.92
N SER A 334 -0.47 -19.15 10.06
CA SER A 334 -1.26 -20.37 10.07
C SER A 334 -0.97 -21.22 11.32
N GLU A 335 -2.00 -21.76 11.92
CA GLU A 335 -1.88 -22.71 13.03
C GLU A 335 -1.72 -24.14 12.54
N THR A 336 -2.27 -24.46 11.38
CA THR A 336 -2.21 -25.79 10.79
C THR A 336 -1.01 -26.03 9.91
N CYS A 337 -0.41 -24.96 9.38
CA CYS A 337 0.81 -24.99 8.57
C CYS A 337 1.85 -24.01 9.15
N PRO A 338 2.55 -24.36 10.24
CA PRO A 338 3.56 -23.50 10.85
C PRO A 338 4.60 -23.03 9.84
N GLY A 339 4.90 -21.74 9.82
CA GLY A 339 5.76 -21.10 8.82
C GLY A 339 5.02 -20.47 7.64
N ALA A 340 3.70 -20.66 7.52
CA ALA A 340 2.87 -19.92 6.56
C ALA A 340 2.33 -18.64 7.19
N PHE A 341 2.56 -17.51 6.53
CA PHE A 341 2.08 -16.20 6.93
C PHE A 341 1.24 -15.56 5.82
N VAL A 342 0.29 -14.72 6.18
CA VAL A 342 -0.39 -13.83 5.25
C VAL A 342 -0.17 -12.38 5.66
N ALA A 343 0.06 -11.54 4.65
CA ALA A 343 0.11 -10.09 4.79
C ALA A 343 -0.67 -9.44 3.66
N THR A 344 -1.75 -8.75 3.99
CA THR A 344 -2.57 -8.03 3.01
C THR A 344 -3.15 -6.76 3.59
N CYS A 345 -3.19 -5.71 2.77
CA CYS A 345 -3.79 -4.42 3.12
C CYS A 345 -4.07 -3.60 1.86
N HIS A 346 -4.94 -2.60 1.97
CA HIS A 346 -5.13 -1.59 0.92
C HIS A 346 -4.11 -0.44 0.99
N SER A 347 -3.42 -0.26 2.12
CA SER A 347 -2.50 0.86 2.39
C SER A 347 -1.03 0.50 2.13
N GLY A 348 -0.73 -0.20 1.04
CA GLY A 348 0.61 -0.77 0.77
C GLY A 348 1.74 0.26 0.72
N VAL A 349 1.49 1.51 0.30
CA VAL A 349 2.49 2.59 0.36
C VAL A 349 2.69 3.06 1.80
N THR A 350 1.61 3.47 2.47
CA THR A 350 1.69 3.93 3.86
C THR A 350 2.42 2.93 4.75
N LEU A 351 2.13 1.63 4.61
CA LEU A 351 2.65 0.57 5.48
C LEU A 351 3.97 -0.07 5.00
N ALA A 352 4.56 0.41 3.91
CA ALA A 352 5.78 -0.18 3.36
C ALA A 352 6.94 -0.21 4.36
N ALA A 353 7.13 0.85 5.14
CA ALA A 353 8.20 0.90 6.14
C ALA A 353 7.95 -0.10 7.29
N ALA A 354 6.72 -0.21 7.80
CA ALA A 354 6.39 -1.20 8.82
C ALA A 354 6.54 -2.63 8.30
N HIS A 355 6.18 -2.89 7.05
CA HIS A 355 6.38 -4.20 6.43
C HIS A 355 7.87 -4.58 6.36
N ALA A 356 8.70 -3.64 5.91
CA ALA A 356 10.13 -3.89 5.74
C ALA A 356 10.92 -3.93 7.06
N LEU A 357 10.58 -3.04 8.00
CA LEU A 357 11.41 -2.80 9.18
C LEU A 357 10.90 -3.51 10.45
N ASN A 358 9.63 -3.91 10.49
CA ASN A 358 9.01 -4.48 11.67
C ASN A 358 8.38 -5.85 11.40
N LEU A 359 7.55 -6.01 10.34
CA LEU A 359 6.86 -7.26 10.06
C LEU A 359 7.82 -8.34 9.55
N ALA A 360 8.74 -7.99 8.66
CA ALA A 360 9.71 -8.94 8.10
C ALA A 360 10.60 -9.59 9.17
N PRO A 361 11.18 -8.88 10.16
CA PRO A 361 11.89 -9.50 11.28
C PRO A 361 11.03 -10.49 12.08
N MET A 362 9.76 -10.20 12.34
CA MET A 362 8.84 -11.13 13.02
C MET A 362 8.66 -12.41 12.20
N ILE A 363 8.44 -12.29 10.90
CA ILE A 363 8.31 -13.44 9.99
C ILE A 363 9.62 -14.25 9.94
N ALA A 364 10.77 -13.60 9.89
CA ALA A 364 12.07 -14.26 9.93
C ALA A 364 12.27 -15.06 11.22
N ALA A 365 11.90 -14.49 12.37
CA ALA A 365 11.91 -15.15 13.67
C ALA A 365 10.91 -16.32 13.76
N GLY A 366 9.93 -16.41 12.86
CA GLY A 366 8.99 -17.53 12.78
C GLY A 366 7.67 -17.32 13.54
N SER A 367 7.45 -16.15 14.15
CA SER A 367 6.21 -15.82 14.86
C SER A 367 5.90 -14.33 14.79
N LEU A 368 4.61 -14.00 14.73
CA LEU A 368 4.15 -12.62 14.90
C LEU A 368 4.11 -12.28 16.39
N ALA A 369 4.41 -11.04 16.73
CA ALA A 369 4.30 -10.54 18.10
C ALA A 369 2.82 -10.52 18.56
N ASP A 370 2.58 -10.63 19.87
CA ASP A 370 1.23 -10.70 20.44
C ASP A 370 0.37 -9.48 20.09
N ASP A 371 0.98 -8.32 19.97
CA ASP A 371 0.31 -7.08 19.61
C ASP A 371 -0.14 -7.03 18.13
N MET A 372 0.20 -8.05 17.33
CA MET A 372 -0.33 -8.25 15.99
C MET A 372 -1.64 -9.07 15.97
N ALA A 373 -2.04 -9.66 17.08
CA ALA A 373 -3.27 -10.46 17.19
C ALA A 373 -4.55 -9.73 16.71
N PRO A 374 -4.73 -8.42 16.93
CA PRO A 374 -5.89 -7.68 16.41
C PRO A 374 -6.01 -7.67 14.88
N PHE A 375 -4.93 -7.99 14.15
CA PHE A 375 -4.94 -8.07 12.69
C PHE A 375 -5.31 -9.45 12.15
N SER A 376 -5.46 -10.46 13.03
CA SER A 376 -5.88 -11.80 12.63
C SER A 376 -7.31 -11.80 12.08
N THR A 377 -7.57 -12.70 11.13
CA THR A 377 -8.95 -12.92 10.59
C THR A 377 -9.90 -13.49 11.63
N ARG A 378 -9.41 -13.97 12.78
CA ARG A 378 -10.23 -14.39 13.91
C ARG A 378 -11.22 -13.30 14.36
N ARG A 379 -10.87 -12.01 14.17
CA ARG A 379 -11.76 -10.88 14.47
C ARG A 379 -13.09 -10.89 13.67
N PHE A 380 -13.14 -11.64 12.57
CA PHE A 380 -14.35 -11.80 11.76
C PHE A 380 -15.25 -12.94 12.22
N HIS A 381 -14.74 -13.81 13.08
CA HIS A 381 -15.42 -15.01 13.58
C HIS A 381 -15.84 -14.90 15.04
N VAL A 382 -15.53 -13.79 15.70
CA VAL A 382 -16.07 -13.51 17.04
C VAL A 382 -17.55 -13.18 16.87
N GLN A 383 -18.42 -14.11 17.25
CA GLN A 383 -19.84 -13.81 17.41
C GLN A 383 -19.96 -12.78 18.53
N GLU A 384 -20.67 -11.68 18.26
CA GLU A 384 -21.13 -10.78 19.32
C GLU A 384 -21.94 -11.62 20.31
N ALA A 385 -21.40 -11.77 21.52
CA ALA A 385 -22.05 -12.48 22.63
C ALA A 385 -23.03 -11.53 23.31
#